data_c6ffaeb23ad6db3e9b832f3401300af1
#
_entry.id   c6ffaeb23ad6db3e9b832f3401300af1
#
_cell.length_a   1.000
_cell.length_b   1.000
_cell.length_c   1.000
_cell.angle_alpha   90.00
_cell.angle_beta   90.00
_cell.angle_gamma   90.00
#
_symmetry.space_group_name_H-M   'P 1'
#
loop_
_entity.id
_entity.type
_entity.pdbx_description
1 polymer ?
#
loop_
_entity_poly.entity_id
_entity_poly.type
_entity_poly.pdbx_seq_one_letter_code
_entity_poly.pdbx_strand_id
1 'polypeptide(L)'
;MAGIVGITEIKNRLPQDFVDNLYELFTPGVVDNIFRGIAEKRLTTLRVNTLKYDIQSLMKYFKEINIKFERVLWYNDALIIKNANEKDIQKLDIYQKGYIYLQSLSSMVPPLVLNPKEGENILDLTAAPGSKTTHIAALMNGKGYVLANELDKLRCERLKYNVQSQGTDIVEVVNGRGEKIGEQYPEKFDKVLLDTPCSGEGRFTIYNVQSYKTWSTKTVNDLTKMQKKLFKSAFNSLKPNGTLVYSTCTLNKQENEEILQWALDNFNVKLAPINIDIREGLPAFNAGMNKDINKAIRILPSKNMEGFFVSKFIKGEWKNIEIKNLK
;
A
#
# COMPACT_ATOMS: atom_id res chain seq x y z
N MET A 1 13.01 24.82 -19.73
CA MET A 1 13.57 23.54 -19.24
C MET A 1 13.88 23.75 -17.76
N ALA A 2 13.19 23.09 -16.85
CA ALA A 2 13.57 23.10 -15.44
C ALA A 2 14.91 22.37 -15.32
N GLY A 3 15.95 23.06 -14.79
CA GLY A 3 17.28 22.48 -14.61
C GLY A 3 17.20 21.20 -13.77
N ILE A 4 18.08 20.24 -14.08
CA ILE A 4 18.23 19.02 -13.28
C ILE A 4 18.68 19.45 -11.88
N VAL A 5 17.83 19.26 -10.88
CA VAL A 5 18.16 19.54 -9.48
C VAL A 5 19.27 18.59 -9.03
N GLY A 6 20.38 19.12 -8.54
CA GLY A 6 21.51 18.30 -8.10
C GLY A 6 21.19 17.53 -6.82
N ILE A 7 21.80 16.34 -6.64
CA ILE A 7 21.59 15.48 -5.45
C ILE A 7 21.85 16.24 -4.14
N THR A 8 22.90 17.06 -4.06
CA THR A 8 23.22 17.90 -2.91
C THR A 8 22.08 18.87 -2.57
N GLU A 9 21.48 19.49 -3.57
CA GLU A 9 20.35 20.40 -3.37
C GLU A 9 19.10 19.65 -2.85
N ILE A 10 18.84 18.44 -3.37
CA ILE A 10 17.73 17.59 -2.89
C ILE A 10 17.94 17.25 -1.42
N LYS A 11 19.14 16.81 -1.03
CA LYS A 11 19.51 16.49 0.37
C LYS A 11 19.24 17.67 1.30
N ASN A 12 19.67 18.87 0.91
CA ASN A 12 19.55 20.08 1.75
C ASN A 12 18.09 20.52 1.96
N ARG A 13 17.14 20.01 1.16
CA ARG A 13 15.71 20.31 1.32
C ARG A 13 15.00 19.34 2.25
N LEU A 14 15.56 18.15 2.45
CA LEU A 14 14.93 17.05 3.21
C LEU A 14 15.36 17.08 4.67
N PRO A 15 14.58 16.51 5.62
CA PRO A 15 14.98 16.36 7.00
C PRO A 15 16.30 15.58 7.12
N GLN A 16 17.26 16.09 7.91
CA GLN A 16 18.59 15.48 8.02
C GLN A 16 18.51 14.03 8.53
N ASP A 17 17.74 13.78 9.60
CA ASP A 17 17.55 12.43 10.16
C ASP A 17 17.02 11.43 9.12
N PHE A 18 16.14 11.88 8.21
CA PHE A 18 15.66 11.03 7.10
C PHE A 18 16.80 10.69 6.13
N VAL A 19 17.63 11.68 5.77
CA VAL A 19 18.80 11.48 4.90
C VAL A 19 19.78 10.49 5.53
N ASP A 20 20.08 10.65 6.82
CA ASP A 20 21.00 9.79 7.55
C ASP A 20 20.48 8.35 7.62
N ASN A 21 19.19 8.16 7.94
CA ASN A 21 18.53 6.85 7.95
C ASN A 21 18.62 6.13 6.58
N LEU A 22 18.55 6.88 5.47
CA LEU A 22 18.72 6.27 4.14
C LEU A 22 20.14 5.72 3.94
N TYR A 23 21.17 6.45 4.38
CA TYR A 23 22.56 5.99 4.28
C TYR A 23 22.91 4.86 5.23
N GLU A 24 22.21 4.72 6.35
CA GLU A 24 22.32 3.57 7.24
C GLU A 24 21.71 2.29 6.62
N LEU A 25 20.63 2.46 5.83
CA LEU A 25 19.86 1.35 5.29
C LEU A 25 20.32 0.91 3.91
N PHE A 26 20.76 1.83 3.06
CA PHE A 26 21.05 1.58 1.67
C PHE A 26 22.49 1.97 1.28
N THR A 27 23.00 1.31 0.24
CA THR A 27 24.25 1.74 -0.37
C THR A 27 24.13 3.12 -1.02
N PRO A 28 25.22 3.91 -1.13
CA PRO A 28 25.17 5.26 -1.70
C PRO A 28 24.48 5.35 -3.08
N GLY A 29 24.72 4.38 -3.95
CA GLY A 29 24.09 4.36 -5.28
C GLY A 29 22.57 4.17 -5.24
N VAL A 30 22.05 3.40 -4.27
CA VAL A 30 20.60 3.24 -4.05
C VAL A 30 20.03 4.53 -3.47
N VAL A 31 20.73 5.17 -2.52
CA VAL A 31 20.32 6.46 -1.94
C VAL A 31 20.20 7.54 -3.02
N ASP A 32 21.18 7.62 -3.92
CA ASP A 32 21.14 8.55 -5.04
C ASP A 32 19.92 8.30 -5.97
N ASN A 33 19.57 7.04 -6.21
CA ASN A 33 18.36 6.69 -6.97
C ASN A 33 17.07 7.12 -6.23
N ILE A 34 17.03 6.97 -4.90
CA ILE A 34 15.91 7.45 -4.08
C ILE A 34 15.77 8.96 -4.21
N PHE A 35 16.86 9.74 -4.09
CA PHE A 35 16.82 11.20 -4.25
C PHE A 35 16.37 11.62 -5.66
N ARG A 36 16.85 10.95 -6.71
CA ARG A 36 16.35 11.18 -8.07
C ARG A 36 14.84 10.93 -8.16
N GLY A 37 14.35 9.82 -7.58
CA GLY A 37 12.92 9.51 -7.54
C GLY A 37 12.08 10.54 -6.77
N ILE A 38 12.60 11.12 -5.67
CA ILE A 38 11.98 12.22 -4.91
C ILE A 38 11.91 13.51 -5.75
N ALA A 39 12.87 13.72 -6.65
CA ALA A 39 12.95 14.87 -7.53
C ALA A 39 12.21 14.68 -8.87
N GLU A 40 11.67 13.50 -9.15
CA GLU A 40 10.87 13.26 -10.34
C GLU A 40 9.43 13.76 -10.18
N LYS A 41 8.90 14.37 -11.23
CA LYS A 41 7.45 14.66 -11.30
C LYS A 41 6.73 13.39 -11.73
N ARG A 42 6.00 12.78 -10.78
CA ARG A 42 5.29 11.52 -11.04
C ARG A 42 4.22 11.68 -12.11
N LEU A 43 4.09 10.66 -12.92
CA LEU A 43 3.06 10.57 -13.94
C LEU A 43 1.71 10.18 -13.31
N THR A 44 0.63 10.59 -13.94
CA THR A 44 -0.71 10.13 -13.59
C THR A 44 -0.83 8.65 -13.92
N THR A 45 -1.32 7.87 -12.96
CA THR A 45 -1.59 6.45 -13.13
C THR A 45 -3.01 6.12 -12.72
N LEU A 46 -3.58 5.12 -13.34
CA LEU A 46 -4.94 4.67 -13.08
C LEU A 46 -5.09 3.17 -13.32
N ARG A 47 -6.12 2.59 -12.75
CA ARG A 47 -6.61 1.25 -13.10
C ARG A 47 -8.02 1.32 -13.67
N VAL A 48 -8.34 0.38 -14.54
CA VAL A 48 -9.73 0.15 -14.97
C VAL A 48 -10.52 -0.50 -13.82
N ASN A 49 -11.77 -0.15 -13.68
CA ASN A 49 -12.70 -0.86 -12.80
C ASN A 49 -13.33 -2.03 -13.56
N THR A 50 -12.78 -3.21 -13.38
CA THR A 50 -13.19 -4.42 -14.11
C THR A 50 -14.62 -4.88 -13.80
N LEU A 51 -15.28 -4.33 -12.78
CA LEU A 51 -16.70 -4.54 -12.52
C LEU A 51 -17.62 -3.80 -13.50
N LYS A 52 -17.12 -2.73 -14.15
CA LYS A 52 -17.91 -1.83 -14.99
C LYS A 52 -17.38 -1.65 -16.40
N TYR A 53 -16.08 -1.88 -16.62
CA TYR A 53 -15.42 -1.57 -17.87
C TYR A 53 -14.22 -2.48 -18.09
N ASP A 54 -13.76 -2.61 -19.32
CA ASP A 54 -12.58 -3.42 -19.65
C ASP A 54 -11.43 -2.58 -20.18
N ILE A 55 -10.21 -3.10 -20.07
CA ILE A 55 -8.99 -2.38 -20.44
C ILE A 55 -8.89 -2.11 -21.95
N GLN A 56 -9.45 -2.98 -22.80
CA GLN A 56 -9.36 -2.81 -24.27
C GLN A 56 -10.25 -1.64 -24.70
N SER A 57 -11.46 -1.57 -24.16
CA SER A 57 -12.38 -0.45 -24.36
C SER A 57 -11.79 0.86 -23.86
N LEU A 58 -11.13 0.84 -22.69
CA LEU A 58 -10.43 2.02 -22.14
C LEU A 58 -9.30 2.49 -23.06
N MET A 59 -8.45 1.59 -23.53
CA MET A 59 -7.35 1.92 -24.44
C MET A 59 -7.86 2.47 -25.78
N LYS A 60 -8.97 1.92 -26.32
CA LYS A 60 -9.61 2.42 -27.54
C LYS A 60 -10.12 3.85 -27.32
N TYR A 61 -10.88 4.07 -26.24
CA TYR A 61 -11.39 5.40 -25.87
C TYR A 61 -10.27 6.44 -25.74
N PHE A 62 -9.18 6.12 -25.04
CA PHE A 62 -8.05 7.04 -24.89
C PHE A 62 -7.36 7.38 -26.21
N LYS A 63 -7.28 6.44 -27.16
CA LYS A 63 -6.78 6.72 -28.52
C LYS A 63 -7.68 7.70 -29.27
N GLU A 64 -8.99 7.53 -29.18
CA GLU A 64 -9.99 8.40 -29.84
C GLU A 64 -9.91 9.85 -29.35
N ILE A 65 -9.64 10.06 -28.05
CA ILE A 65 -9.51 11.40 -27.45
C ILE A 65 -8.04 11.86 -27.31
N ASN A 66 -7.09 11.21 -28.01
CA ASN A 66 -5.67 11.57 -28.02
C ASN A 66 -4.97 11.56 -26.65
N ILE A 67 -5.41 10.74 -25.70
CA ILE A 67 -4.68 10.49 -24.45
C ILE A 67 -3.62 9.42 -24.72
N LYS A 68 -2.34 9.81 -24.53
CA LYS A 68 -1.19 8.90 -24.66
C LYS A 68 -0.96 8.15 -23.36
N PHE A 69 -0.80 6.84 -23.46
CA PHE A 69 -0.61 5.96 -22.31
C PHE A 69 0.45 4.89 -22.58
N GLU A 70 0.93 4.28 -21.49
CA GLU A 70 1.80 3.12 -21.48
C GLU A 70 1.17 2.04 -20.60
N ARG A 71 1.31 0.76 -20.99
CA ARG A 71 0.82 -0.38 -20.20
C ARG A 71 1.77 -0.69 -19.06
N VAL A 72 1.21 -1.14 -17.95
CA VAL A 72 1.97 -1.65 -16.80
C VAL A 72 2.19 -3.15 -17.01
N LEU A 73 3.47 -3.58 -17.10
CA LEU A 73 3.81 -4.95 -17.48
C LEU A 73 3.40 -6.00 -16.43
N TRP A 74 3.39 -5.63 -15.15
CA TRP A 74 3.06 -6.52 -14.04
C TRP A 74 1.58 -6.45 -13.62
N TYR A 75 0.78 -5.53 -14.20
CA TYR A 75 -0.66 -5.44 -13.96
C TYR A 75 -1.41 -4.94 -15.20
N ASN A 76 -2.14 -5.86 -15.85
CA ASN A 76 -2.76 -5.59 -17.15
C ASN A 76 -3.86 -4.52 -17.12
N ASP A 77 -4.53 -4.32 -15.99
CA ASP A 77 -5.65 -3.41 -15.83
C ASP A 77 -5.21 -1.99 -15.40
N ALA A 78 -3.91 -1.69 -15.45
CA ALA A 78 -3.34 -0.39 -15.13
C ALA A 78 -2.70 0.30 -16.34
N LEU A 79 -2.77 1.63 -16.36
CA LEU A 79 -2.16 2.49 -17.36
C LEU A 79 -1.37 3.63 -16.71
N ILE A 80 -0.27 4.03 -17.37
CA ILE A 80 0.53 5.23 -17.08
C ILE A 80 0.19 6.27 -18.13
N ILE A 81 -0.33 7.43 -17.71
CA ILE A 81 -0.75 8.51 -18.60
C ILE A 81 0.44 9.45 -18.88
N LYS A 82 0.70 9.76 -20.15
CA LYS A 82 1.89 10.51 -20.56
C LYS A 82 1.64 12.00 -20.82
N ASN A 83 0.44 12.39 -21.21
CA ASN A 83 0.13 13.74 -21.68
C ASN A 83 -1.08 14.40 -21.02
N ALA A 84 -1.58 13.83 -19.93
CA ALA A 84 -2.66 14.39 -19.12
C ALA A 84 -2.36 14.23 -17.63
N ASN A 85 -2.81 15.16 -16.80
CA ASN A 85 -2.72 15.08 -15.36
C ASN A 85 -4.02 14.57 -14.72
N GLU A 86 -4.01 14.34 -13.41
CA GLU A 86 -5.18 13.82 -12.69
C GLU A 86 -6.43 14.68 -12.88
N LYS A 87 -6.29 16.03 -12.86
CA LYS A 87 -7.44 16.94 -13.04
C LYS A 87 -8.05 16.83 -14.45
N ASP A 88 -7.24 16.54 -15.46
CA ASP A 88 -7.71 16.33 -16.82
C ASP A 88 -8.49 15.03 -16.92
N ILE A 89 -7.99 13.95 -16.32
CA ILE A 89 -8.67 12.65 -16.28
C ILE A 89 -9.98 12.72 -15.47
N GLN A 90 -9.99 13.45 -14.35
CA GLN A 90 -11.18 13.62 -13.51
C GLN A 90 -12.36 14.29 -14.23
N LYS A 91 -12.11 15.08 -15.30
CA LYS A 91 -13.15 15.71 -16.12
C LYS A 91 -13.81 14.75 -17.12
N LEU A 92 -13.25 13.59 -17.37
CA LEU A 92 -13.76 12.62 -18.33
C LEU A 92 -14.98 11.88 -17.79
N ASP A 93 -15.95 11.60 -18.65
CA ASP A 93 -17.16 10.84 -18.34
C ASP A 93 -16.85 9.46 -17.73
N ILE A 94 -15.80 8.79 -18.23
CA ILE A 94 -15.39 7.48 -17.73
C ILE A 94 -14.95 7.52 -16.27
N TYR A 95 -14.37 8.64 -15.81
CA TYR A 95 -14.03 8.84 -14.41
C TYR A 95 -15.29 9.05 -13.58
N GLN A 96 -16.21 9.93 -14.04
CA GLN A 96 -17.46 10.23 -13.34
C GLN A 96 -18.38 9.00 -13.22
N LYS A 97 -18.36 8.11 -14.21
CA LYS A 97 -19.10 6.83 -14.20
C LYS A 97 -18.43 5.74 -13.34
N GLY A 98 -17.24 6.00 -12.79
CA GLY A 98 -16.48 5.04 -12.00
C GLY A 98 -15.92 3.87 -12.82
N TYR A 99 -15.66 4.07 -14.12
CA TYR A 99 -15.04 3.05 -14.99
C TYR A 99 -13.53 2.93 -14.79
N ILE A 100 -12.92 3.97 -14.21
CA ILE A 100 -11.51 4.02 -13.85
C ILE A 100 -11.36 4.54 -12.42
N TYR A 101 -10.22 4.21 -11.81
CA TYR A 101 -9.80 4.76 -10.53
C TYR A 101 -8.37 5.31 -10.64
N LEU A 102 -8.17 6.59 -10.28
CA LEU A 102 -6.85 7.20 -10.18
C LEU A 102 -6.13 6.64 -8.96
N GLN A 103 -5.04 5.92 -9.17
CA GLN A 103 -4.31 5.23 -8.11
C GLN A 103 -2.82 5.17 -8.47
N SER A 104 -1.94 5.41 -7.49
CA SER A 104 -0.51 5.19 -7.70
C SER A 104 -0.22 3.71 -7.92
N LEU A 105 0.74 3.39 -8.79
CA LEU A 105 1.10 2.00 -9.08
C LEU A 105 1.53 1.25 -7.82
N SER A 106 2.28 1.91 -6.94
CA SER A 106 2.71 1.31 -5.67
C SER A 106 1.53 0.90 -4.79
N SER A 107 0.45 1.72 -4.78
CA SER A 107 -0.79 1.43 -4.03
C SER A 107 -1.60 0.27 -4.65
N MET A 108 -1.34 -0.11 -5.91
CA MET A 108 -1.99 -1.27 -6.54
C MET A 108 -1.36 -2.61 -6.11
N VAL A 109 -0.13 -2.59 -5.62
CA VAL A 109 0.63 -3.81 -5.28
C VAL A 109 0.02 -4.59 -4.10
N PRO A 110 -0.35 -3.98 -2.94
CA PRO A 110 -0.88 -4.74 -1.81
C PRO A 110 -2.13 -5.58 -2.12
N PRO A 111 -3.18 -5.08 -2.83
CA PRO A 111 -4.31 -5.91 -3.23
C PRO A 111 -3.92 -7.09 -4.14
N LEU A 112 -2.96 -6.90 -5.05
CA LEU A 112 -2.46 -7.98 -5.91
C LEU A 112 -1.70 -9.04 -5.11
N VAL A 113 -0.88 -8.63 -4.12
CA VAL A 113 -0.17 -9.53 -3.20
C VAL A 113 -1.15 -10.29 -2.30
N LEU A 114 -2.24 -9.63 -1.86
CA LEU A 114 -3.33 -10.25 -1.11
C LEU A 114 -4.01 -11.34 -1.93
N ASN A 115 -4.13 -11.13 -3.25
CA ASN A 115 -4.73 -12.07 -4.20
C ASN A 115 -6.10 -12.59 -3.74
N PRO A 116 -7.07 -11.68 -3.50
CA PRO A 116 -8.39 -12.07 -3.02
C PRO A 116 -9.12 -12.93 -4.05
N LYS A 117 -9.99 -13.83 -3.59
CA LYS A 117 -10.78 -14.74 -4.45
C LYS A 117 -12.27 -14.50 -4.25
N GLU A 118 -13.05 -14.85 -5.28
CA GLU A 118 -14.51 -14.85 -5.20
C GLU A 118 -14.99 -15.65 -3.96
N GLY A 119 -15.94 -15.11 -3.22
CA GLY A 119 -16.56 -15.76 -2.06
C GLY A 119 -15.78 -15.62 -0.75
N GLU A 120 -14.57 -15.08 -0.73
CA GLU A 120 -13.81 -14.86 0.50
C GLU A 120 -14.36 -13.70 1.34
N ASN A 121 -14.11 -13.74 2.65
CA ASN A 121 -14.33 -12.65 3.59
C ASN A 121 -13.01 -11.90 3.79
N ILE A 122 -12.95 -10.63 3.40
CA ILE A 122 -11.75 -9.81 3.44
C ILE A 122 -11.95 -8.65 4.43
N LEU A 123 -10.90 -8.30 5.17
CA LEU A 123 -10.83 -7.08 5.96
C LEU A 123 -9.80 -6.11 5.36
N ASP A 124 -10.22 -4.88 5.10
CA ASP A 124 -9.34 -3.73 4.87
C ASP A 124 -9.37 -2.87 6.13
N LEU A 125 -8.33 -2.98 6.97
CA LEU A 125 -8.37 -2.50 8.37
C LEU A 125 -8.22 -0.98 8.50
N THR A 126 -7.63 -0.30 7.50
CA THR A 126 -7.34 1.14 7.46
C THR A 126 -7.62 1.68 6.07
N ALA A 127 -8.89 1.57 5.64
CA ALA A 127 -9.30 1.48 4.26
C ALA A 127 -9.31 2.80 3.47
N ALA A 128 -9.50 3.95 4.16
CA ALA A 128 -9.69 5.21 3.44
C ALA A 128 -8.42 5.68 2.67
N PRO A 129 -8.61 6.20 1.48
CA PRO A 129 -9.89 6.65 0.87
C PRO A 129 -10.66 5.59 0.06
N GLY A 130 -10.24 4.30 0.06
CA GLY A 130 -10.95 3.22 -0.62
C GLY A 130 -10.30 2.70 -1.91
N SER A 131 -9.11 3.19 -2.25
CA SER A 131 -8.39 2.76 -3.46
C SER A 131 -8.08 1.26 -3.46
N LYS A 132 -7.61 0.73 -2.32
CA LYS A 132 -7.29 -0.69 -2.14
C LYS A 132 -8.57 -1.53 -1.91
N THR A 133 -9.52 -1.01 -1.14
CA THR A 133 -10.83 -1.63 -0.90
C THR A 133 -11.57 -1.93 -2.20
N THR A 134 -11.72 -0.90 -3.06
CA THR A 134 -12.41 -1.04 -4.36
C THR A 134 -11.62 -1.89 -5.36
N HIS A 135 -10.30 -1.93 -5.22
CA HIS A 135 -9.45 -2.83 -5.99
C HIS A 135 -9.64 -4.30 -5.55
N ILE A 136 -9.70 -4.57 -4.25
CA ILE A 136 -10.02 -5.89 -3.70
C ILE A 136 -11.36 -6.37 -4.23
N ALA A 137 -12.41 -5.54 -4.16
CA ALA A 137 -13.74 -5.90 -4.65
C ALA A 137 -13.75 -6.20 -6.16
N ALA A 138 -12.98 -5.46 -6.96
CA ALA A 138 -12.82 -5.71 -8.39
C ALA A 138 -12.10 -7.04 -8.66
N LEU A 139 -11.03 -7.35 -7.93
CA LEU A 139 -10.31 -8.63 -8.02
C LEU A 139 -11.16 -9.83 -7.58
N MET A 140 -12.18 -9.61 -6.74
CA MET A 140 -13.17 -10.62 -6.33
C MET A 140 -14.35 -10.72 -7.31
N ASN A 141 -14.33 -10.02 -8.43
CA ASN A 141 -15.44 -9.95 -9.38
C ASN A 141 -16.79 -9.58 -8.73
N GLY A 142 -16.76 -8.74 -7.67
CA GLY A 142 -17.95 -8.33 -6.93
C GLY A 142 -18.65 -9.47 -6.16
N LYS A 143 -17.95 -10.56 -5.83
CA LYS A 143 -18.51 -11.71 -5.11
C LYS A 143 -17.75 -12.00 -3.83
N GLY A 144 -18.44 -12.08 -2.69
CA GLY A 144 -17.88 -12.30 -1.37
C GLY A 144 -18.26 -11.17 -0.41
N TYR A 145 -17.38 -10.87 0.54
CA TYR A 145 -17.61 -9.85 1.53
C TYR A 145 -16.32 -9.09 1.85
N VAL A 146 -16.39 -7.77 1.89
CA VAL A 146 -15.27 -6.91 2.31
C VAL A 146 -15.72 -5.98 3.43
N LEU A 147 -15.11 -6.09 4.61
CA LEU A 147 -15.25 -5.10 5.68
C LEU A 147 -14.15 -4.06 5.53
N ALA A 148 -14.53 -2.80 5.32
CA ALA A 148 -13.61 -1.67 5.18
C ALA A 148 -13.74 -0.73 6.37
N ASN A 149 -12.70 -0.68 7.24
CA ASN A 149 -12.71 0.12 8.44
C ASN A 149 -11.87 1.41 8.28
N GLU A 150 -12.38 2.51 8.82
CA GLU A 150 -11.65 3.78 8.90
C GLU A 150 -11.98 4.50 10.20
N LEU A 151 -10.95 5.02 10.89
CA LEU A 151 -11.08 5.73 12.16
C LEU A 151 -11.61 7.17 11.97
N ASP A 152 -11.03 7.90 11.02
CA ASP A 152 -11.37 9.29 10.76
C ASP A 152 -12.69 9.41 10.03
N LYS A 153 -13.63 10.18 10.61
CA LYS A 153 -15.00 10.30 10.08
C LYS A 153 -15.03 10.92 8.67
N LEU A 154 -14.22 11.95 8.40
CA LEU A 154 -14.21 12.60 7.09
C LEU A 154 -13.58 11.68 6.03
N ARG A 155 -12.54 10.94 6.39
CA ARG A 155 -11.96 9.93 5.52
C ARG A 155 -12.92 8.76 5.29
N CYS A 156 -13.69 8.37 6.30
CA CYS A 156 -14.72 7.35 6.17
C CYS A 156 -15.83 7.76 5.17
N GLU A 157 -16.26 9.02 5.17
CA GLU A 157 -17.22 9.51 4.17
C GLU A 157 -16.63 9.47 2.74
N ARG A 158 -15.35 9.78 2.57
CA ARG A 158 -14.67 9.63 1.27
C ARG A 158 -14.59 8.17 0.84
N LEU A 159 -14.32 7.26 1.78
CA LEU A 159 -14.34 5.81 1.53
C LEU A 159 -15.72 5.36 1.03
N LYS A 160 -16.81 5.75 1.71
CA LYS A 160 -18.19 5.44 1.30
C LYS A 160 -18.49 5.94 -0.11
N TYR A 161 -18.13 7.20 -0.39
CA TYR A 161 -18.31 7.78 -1.71
C TYR A 161 -17.57 6.98 -2.80
N ASN A 162 -16.31 6.60 -2.57
CA ASN A 162 -15.52 5.85 -3.54
C ASN A 162 -16.05 4.41 -3.73
N VAL A 163 -16.47 3.75 -2.66
CA VAL A 163 -17.12 2.43 -2.71
C VAL A 163 -18.40 2.50 -3.58
N GLN A 164 -19.26 3.47 -3.33
CA GLN A 164 -20.48 3.68 -4.11
C GLN A 164 -20.19 4.04 -5.58
N SER A 165 -19.28 5.00 -5.82
CA SER A 165 -18.90 5.43 -7.17
C SER A 165 -18.34 4.27 -8.01
N GLN A 166 -17.58 3.38 -7.38
CA GLN A 166 -17.00 2.21 -8.06
C GLN A 166 -17.99 1.04 -8.20
N GLY A 167 -19.18 1.09 -7.55
CA GLY A 167 -20.19 0.02 -7.62
C GLY A 167 -19.71 -1.27 -6.96
N THR A 168 -19.13 -1.16 -5.79
CA THR A 168 -18.57 -2.31 -5.05
C THR A 168 -19.52 -2.76 -3.95
N ASP A 169 -20.64 -3.39 -4.32
CA ASP A 169 -21.76 -3.73 -3.43
C ASP A 169 -21.43 -4.73 -2.32
N ILE A 170 -20.33 -5.47 -2.47
CA ILE A 170 -19.84 -6.42 -1.45
C ILE A 170 -19.08 -5.75 -0.28
N VAL A 171 -18.93 -4.41 -0.32
CA VAL A 171 -18.16 -3.66 0.67
C VAL A 171 -19.07 -3.06 1.74
N GLU A 172 -18.89 -3.48 2.97
CA GLU A 172 -19.45 -2.84 4.16
C GLU A 172 -18.42 -1.85 4.74
N VAL A 173 -18.81 -0.58 4.90
CA VAL A 173 -17.93 0.46 5.47
C VAL A 173 -18.30 0.72 6.91
N VAL A 174 -17.32 0.61 7.81
CA VAL A 174 -17.47 0.91 9.24
C VAL A 174 -16.54 2.05 9.66
N ASN A 175 -17.04 2.92 10.54
CA ASN A 175 -16.23 3.97 11.16
C ASN A 175 -15.87 3.53 12.57
N GLY A 176 -14.66 3.03 12.76
CA GLY A 176 -14.24 2.45 14.03
C GLY A 176 -12.73 2.47 14.26
N ARG A 177 -12.34 2.16 15.49
CA ARG A 177 -10.92 2.04 15.86
C ARG A 177 -10.38 0.70 15.36
N GLY A 178 -9.43 0.75 14.44
CA GLY A 178 -8.82 -0.43 13.83
C GLY A 178 -8.24 -1.40 14.86
N GLU A 179 -7.70 -0.88 15.98
CA GLU A 179 -7.14 -1.69 17.07
C GLU A 179 -8.19 -2.58 17.78
N LYS A 180 -9.50 -2.27 17.59
CA LYS A 180 -10.61 -3.00 18.22
C LYS A 180 -11.31 -4.00 17.28
N ILE A 181 -11.05 -3.94 16.00
CA ILE A 181 -11.71 -4.81 15.01
C ILE A 181 -11.44 -6.28 15.28
N GLY A 182 -10.21 -6.66 15.67
CA GLY A 182 -9.86 -8.04 16.00
C GLY A 182 -10.58 -8.61 17.23
N GLU A 183 -11.04 -7.76 18.14
CA GLU A 183 -11.87 -8.15 19.28
C GLU A 183 -13.34 -8.33 18.88
N GLN A 184 -13.82 -7.52 17.92
CA GLN A 184 -15.20 -7.53 17.42
C GLN A 184 -15.45 -8.68 16.41
N TYR A 185 -14.43 -9.04 15.65
CA TYR A 185 -14.51 -10.03 14.58
C TYR A 185 -13.37 -11.06 14.67
N PRO A 186 -13.27 -11.83 15.75
CA PRO A 186 -12.19 -12.80 15.92
C PRO A 186 -12.28 -13.90 14.86
N GLU A 187 -11.16 -14.19 14.20
CA GLU A 187 -11.00 -15.25 13.20
C GLU A 187 -12.09 -15.31 12.11
N LYS A 188 -12.61 -14.12 11.72
CA LYS A 188 -13.71 -14.01 10.74
C LYS A 188 -13.21 -14.00 9.30
N PHE A 189 -12.03 -13.44 9.03
CA PHE A 189 -11.60 -13.12 7.68
C PHE A 189 -10.59 -14.14 7.13
N ASP A 190 -10.77 -14.48 5.85
CA ASP A 190 -9.85 -15.34 5.11
C ASP A 190 -8.55 -14.59 4.79
N LYS A 191 -8.67 -13.26 4.55
CA LYS A 191 -7.54 -12.38 4.29
C LYS A 191 -7.74 -11.01 4.94
N VAL A 192 -6.62 -10.39 5.30
CA VAL A 192 -6.60 -9.05 5.89
C VAL A 192 -5.58 -8.20 5.14
N LEU A 193 -5.99 -7.02 4.70
CA LEU A 193 -5.11 -5.95 4.27
C LEU A 193 -4.91 -4.97 5.42
N LEU A 194 -3.67 -4.72 5.79
CA LEU A 194 -3.25 -3.68 6.71
C LEU A 194 -2.30 -2.71 5.98
N ASP A 195 -2.87 -1.76 5.24
CA ASP A 195 -2.13 -0.63 4.67
C ASP A 195 -2.06 0.49 5.71
N THR A 196 -1.11 0.35 6.63
CA THR A 196 -1.12 1.06 7.89
C THR A 196 -0.76 2.54 7.77
N PRO A 197 -1.30 3.43 8.61
CA PRO A 197 -0.78 4.78 8.76
C PRO A 197 0.72 4.75 9.04
N CYS A 198 1.49 5.56 8.31
CA CYS A 198 2.94 5.58 8.36
C CYS A 198 3.50 6.99 8.12
N SER A 199 4.80 7.18 8.31
CA SER A 199 5.51 8.46 8.16
C SER A 199 5.47 9.03 6.73
N GLY A 200 5.17 8.20 5.73
CA GLY A 200 4.92 8.64 4.36
C GLY A 200 6.16 9.03 3.55
N GLU A 201 7.36 8.60 3.95
CA GLU A 201 8.65 8.96 3.32
C GLU A 201 8.68 8.63 1.81
N GLY A 202 8.00 7.56 1.39
CA GLY A 202 7.91 7.17 -0.01
C GLY A 202 7.13 8.14 -0.90
N ARG A 203 6.38 9.07 -0.29
CA ARG A 203 5.62 10.13 -0.98
C ARG A 203 6.33 11.47 -0.99
N PHE A 204 7.50 11.58 -0.38
CA PHE A 204 8.27 12.82 -0.40
C PHE A 204 8.53 13.27 -1.84
N THR A 205 8.45 14.58 -2.04
CA THR A 205 8.77 15.22 -3.32
C THR A 205 9.25 16.65 -3.10
N ILE A 206 10.29 17.05 -3.81
CA ILE A 206 10.83 18.42 -3.73
C ILE A 206 9.85 19.49 -4.25
N TYR A 207 8.79 19.08 -4.98
CA TYR A 207 7.77 19.97 -5.52
C TYR A 207 6.68 20.33 -4.49
N ASN A 208 6.63 19.63 -3.35
CA ASN A 208 5.67 19.90 -2.28
C ASN A 208 6.32 19.73 -0.91
N VAL A 209 6.76 20.84 -0.32
CA VAL A 209 7.39 20.88 1.01
C VAL A 209 6.50 20.25 2.10
N GLN A 210 5.18 20.35 1.98
CA GLN A 210 4.26 19.73 2.94
C GLN A 210 4.38 18.20 2.98
N SER A 211 4.94 17.57 1.94
CA SER A 211 5.14 16.11 1.92
C SER A 211 6.14 15.62 2.98
N TYR A 212 7.04 16.48 3.48
CA TYR A 212 8.08 16.12 4.44
C TYR A 212 8.23 17.11 5.60
N LYS A 213 7.57 18.28 5.57
CA LYS A 213 7.75 19.35 6.57
C LYS A 213 7.44 18.91 8.01
N THR A 214 6.46 18.03 8.19
CA THR A 214 6.00 17.57 9.51
C THR A 214 6.63 16.23 9.92
N TRP A 215 7.51 15.69 9.10
CA TRP A 215 8.20 14.43 9.42
C TRP A 215 9.19 14.63 10.56
N SER A 216 9.24 13.67 11.47
CA SER A 216 10.21 13.64 12.57
C SER A 216 10.37 12.21 13.10
N THR A 217 11.52 11.92 13.71
CA THR A 217 11.80 10.65 14.39
C THR A 217 10.74 10.34 15.47
N LYS A 218 10.24 11.37 16.18
CA LYS A 218 9.15 11.23 17.14
C LYS A 218 7.88 10.70 16.48
N THR A 219 7.52 11.27 15.33
CA THR A 219 6.34 10.81 14.56
C THR A 219 6.47 9.34 14.14
N VAL A 220 7.65 8.92 13.66
CA VAL A 220 7.95 7.53 13.31
C VAL A 220 7.75 6.62 14.54
N ASN A 221 8.29 6.98 15.69
CA ASN A 221 8.15 6.22 16.94
C ASN A 221 6.69 6.03 17.39
N ASP A 222 5.87 7.08 17.27
CA ASP A 222 4.46 7.00 17.67
C ASP A 222 3.65 6.17 16.67
N LEU A 223 3.94 6.29 15.37
CA LEU A 223 3.33 5.46 14.34
C LEU A 223 3.70 3.98 14.48
N THR A 224 4.95 3.66 14.79
CA THR A 224 5.40 2.28 15.04
C THR A 224 4.61 1.61 16.18
N LYS A 225 4.34 2.34 17.27
CA LYS A 225 3.50 1.83 18.37
C LYS A 225 2.07 1.55 17.93
N MET A 226 1.51 2.43 17.08
CA MET A 226 0.17 2.26 16.51
C MET A 226 0.14 1.06 15.56
N GLN A 227 1.13 0.93 14.68
CA GLN A 227 1.26 -0.17 13.72
C GLN A 227 1.27 -1.53 14.41
N LYS A 228 1.98 -1.68 15.54
CA LYS A 228 1.98 -2.90 16.36
C LYS A 228 0.58 -3.23 16.90
N LYS A 229 -0.20 -2.24 17.35
CA LYS A 229 -1.58 -2.45 17.82
C LYS A 229 -2.51 -2.87 16.68
N LEU A 230 -2.38 -2.22 15.52
CA LEU A 230 -3.15 -2.56 14.32
C LEU A 230 -2.79 -3.96 13.80
N PHE A 231 -1.52 -4.34 13.80
CA PHE A 231 -1.08 -5.69 13.43
C PHE A 231 -1.69 -6.76 14.34
N LYS A 232 -1.69 -6.54 15.67
CA LYS A 232 -2.33 -7.45 16.62
C LYS A 232 -3.82 -7.62 16.31
N SER A 233 -4.53 -6.52 16.01
CA SER A 233 -5.95 -6.56 15.65
C SER A 233 -6.18 -7.33 14.34
N ALA A 234 -5.35 -7.06 13.31
CA ALA A 234 -5.38 -7.77 12.03
C ALA A 234 -5.14 -9.28 12.20
N PHE A 235 -4.14 -9.66 13.01
CA PHE A 235 -3.86 -11.07 13.33
C PHE A 235 -5.04 -11.76 14.03
N ASN A 236 -5.66 -11.09 15.03
CA ASN A 236 -6.78 -11.66 15.77
C ASN A 236 -8.01 -11.86 14.91
N SER A 237 -8.24 -10.98 13.91
CA SER A 237 -9.37 -11.08 13.00
C SER A 237 -9.20 -12.11 11.88
N LEU A 238 -7.96 -12.56 11.65
CA LEU A 238 -7.58 -13.48 10.59
C LEU A 238 -7.82 -14.93 11.02
N LYS A 239 -8.44 -15.74 10.15
CA LYS A 239 -8.59 -17.19 10.32
C LYS A 239 -7.21 -17.89 10.37
N PRO A 240 -7.10 -19.08 11.01
CA PRO A 240 -5.94 -19.95 10.82
C PRO A 240 -5.70 -20.22 9.32
N ASN A 241 -4.45 -20.28 8.90
CA ASN A 241 -4.01 -20.37 7.49
C ASN A 241 -4.39 -19.15 6.60
N GLY A 242 -5.01 -18.14 7.17
CA GLY A 242 -5.36 -16.91 6.47
C GLY A 242 -4.12 -16.09 6.08
N THR A 243 -4.31 -15.18 5.13
CA THR A 243 -3.26 -14.30 4.61
C THR A 243 -3.42 -12.88 5.15
N LEU A 244 -2.35 -12.30 5.70
CA LEU A 244 -2.26 -10.89 6.06
C LEU A 244 -1.22 -10.22 5.17
N VAL A 245 -1.63 -9.15 4.47
CA VAL A 245 -0.71 -8.26 3.77
C VAL A 245 -0.54 -7.00 4.61
N TYR A 246 0.70 -6.74 5.01
CA TYR A 246 1.12 -5.51 5.68
C TYR A 246 1.83 -4.62 4.67
N SER A 247 1.45 -3.35 4.59
CA SER A 247 2.06 -2.39 3.69
C SER A 247 2.15 -0.99 4.29
N THR A 248 3.12 -0.23 3.80
CA THR A 248 3.35 1.17 4.15
C THR A 248 3.80 1.95 2.93
N CYS A 249 3.56 3.27 2.93
CA CYS A 249 4.16 4.20 1.97
C CYS A 249 5.40 4.90 2.55
N THR A 250 6.21 4.18 3.34
CA THR A 250 7.45 4.70 3.91
C THR A 250 8.67 3.85 3.55
N LEU A 251 9.85 4.45 3.61
CA LEU A 251 11.15 3.78 3.44
C LEU A 251 11.79 3.42 4.79
N ASN A 252 11.16 3.78 5.89
CA ASN A 252 11.69 3.66 7.24
C ASN A 252 11.79 2.19 7.68
N LYS A 253 12.96 1.80 8.19
CA LYS A 253 13.22 0.46 8.70
C LYS A 253 12.36 0.11 9.91
N GLN A 254 12.16 1.09 10.80
CA GLN A 254 11.41 0.94 12.05
C GLN A 254 9.94 0.58 11.82
N GLU A 255 9.35 1.18 10.78
CA GLU A 255 7.95 0.96 10.38
C GLU A 255 7.79 -0.25 9.45
N ASN A 256 8.88 -0.81 8.92
CA ASN A 256 8.92 -1.90 7.95
C ASN A 256 9.54 -3.16 8.55
N GLU A 257 10.84 -3.41 8.35
CA GLU A 257 11.51 -4.64 8.74
C GLU A 257 11.45 -4.93 10.24
N GLU A 258 11.52 -3.90 11.08
CA GLU A 258 11.41 -4.08 12.53
C GLU A 258 10.00 -4.47 12.99
N ILE A 259 8.96 -4.02 12.26
CA ILE A 259 7.59 -4.53 12.47
C ILE A 259 7.50 -6.00 12.07
N LEU A 260 8.13 -6.39 10.95
CA LEU A 260 8.14 -7.79 10.52
C LEU A 260 8.84 -8.69 11.53
N GLN A 261 10.04 -8.27 12.00
CA GLN A 261 10.76 -9.01 13.02
C GLN A 261 9.93 -9.15 14.30
N TRP A 262 9.37 -8.03 14.79
CA TRP A 262 8.50 -8.04 15.95
C TRP A 262 7.29 -8.97 15.76
N ALA A 263 6.68 -8.98 14.58
CA ALA A 263 5.55 -9.86 14.29
C ALA A 263 5.93 -11.34 14.32
N LEU A 264 7.09 -11.70 13.75
CA LEU A 264 7.62 -13.07 13.79
C LEU A 264 7.96 -13.54 15.21
N ASP A 265 8.42 -12.63 16.09
CA ASP A 265 8.77 -12.93 17.46
C ASP A 265 7.56 -13.10 18.40
N ASN A 266 6.43 -12.44 18.06
CA ASN A 266 5.29 -12.35 18.98
C ASN A 266 4.04 -13.10 18.52
N PHE A 267 3.96 -13.53 17.25
CA PHE A 267 2.77 -14.18 16.69
C PHE A 267 3.15 -15.47 15.94
N ASN A 268 2.22 -16.41 15.90
CA ASN A 268 2.34 -17.61 15.07
C ASN A 268 2.07 -17.26 13.60
N VAL A 269 3.04 -16.65 12.95
CA VAL A 269 3.00 -16.25 11.52
C VAL A 269 4.30 -16.63 10.82
N LYS A 270 4.24 -16.79 9.51
CA LYS A 270 5.40 -16.92 8.63
C LYS A 270 5.30 -15.97 7.46
N LEU A 271 6.44 -15.44 7.00
CA LEU A 271 6.51 -14.66 5.76
C LEU A 271 6.46 -15.58 4.53
N ALA A 272 5.64 -15.19 3.57
CA ALA A 272 5.52 -15.84 2.27
C ALA A 272 6.13 -14.96 1.16
N PRO A 273 6.71 -15.56 0.11
CA PRO A 273 7.31 -14.80 -0.98
C PRO A 273 6.25 -14.02 -1.76
N ILE A 274 6.68 -12.90 -2.35
CA ILE A 274 5.89 -12.05 -3.23
C ILE A 274 6.44 -12.19 -4.64
N ASN A 275 5.61 -12.70 -5.56
CA ASN A 275 6.00 -12.99 -6.94
C ASN A 275 5.38 -11.96 -7.89
N ILE A 276 5.81 -10.70 -7.78
CA ILE A 276 5.46 -9.61 -8.72
C ILE A 276 6.76 -8.99 -9.20
N ASP A 277 6.98 -9.00 -10.51
CA ASP A 277 8.19 -8.43 -11.11
C ASP A 277 8.05 -6.92 -11.27
N ILE A 278 8.45 -6.17 -10.24
CA ILE A 278 8.46 -4.71 -10.22
C ILE A 278 9.90 -4.24 -10.36
N ARG A 279 10.20 -3.50 -11.41
CA ARG A 279 11.54 -2.98 -11.71
C ARG A 279 12.16 -2.19 -10.54
N GLU A 280 11.36 -1.40 -9.83
CA GLU A 280 11.75 -0.60 -8.67
C GLU A 280 11.78 -1.41 -7.37
N GLY A 281 11.45 -2.72 -7.42
CA GLY A 281 11.39 -3.60 -6.27
C GLY A 281 12.77 -4.09 -5.84
N LEU A 282 13.02 -4.07 -4.53
CA LEU A 282 14.18 -4.69 -3.88
C LEU A 282 13.69 -5.60 -2.76
N PRO A 283 14.38 -6.71 -2.47
CA PRO A 283 14.14 -7.46 -1.26
C PRO A 283 14.26 -6.57 -0.01
N ALA A 284 13.45 -6.83 1.00
CA ALA A 284 13.57 -6.14 2.28
C ALA A 284 14.91 -6.46 2.96
N PHE A 285 15.41 -5.51 3.73
CA PHE A 285 16.69 -5.61 4.39
C PHE A 285 16.60 -6.50 5.64
N ASN A 286 17.48 -7.48 5.80
CA ASN A 286 17.39 -8.45 6.88
C ASN A 286 18.67 -8.59 7.74
N ALA A 287 19.64 -7.69 7.62
CA ALA A 287 20.87 -7.77 8.39
C ALA A 287 20.60 -7.78 9.91
N GLY A 288 21.07 -8.82 10.60
CA GLY A 288 20.83 -9.02 12.02
C GLY A 288 19.39 -9.41 12.42
N MET A 289 18.53 -9.73 11.43
CA MET A 289 17.13 -10.10 11.61
C MET A 289 16.85 -11.50 11.04
N ASN A 290 15.60 -11.96 11.16
CA ASN A 290 15.15 -13.20 10.54
C ASN A 290 15.38 -13.17 9.02
N LYS A 291 15.99 -14.23 8.48
CA LYS A 291 16.31 -14.33 7.05
C LYS A 291 15.09 -14.21 6.14
N ASP A 292 13.90 -14.62 6.61
CA ASP A 292 12.68 -14.62 5.84
C ASP A 292 12.14 -13.19 5.56
N ILE A 293 12.67 -12.18 6.23
CA ILE A 293 12.30 -10.77 5.98
C ILE A 293 12.59 -10.36 4.53
N ASN A 294 13.60 -10.95 3.90
CA ASN A 294 13.89 -10.68 2.48
C ASN A 294 12.80 -11.16 1.49
N LYS A 295 11.79 -11.89 1.95
CA LYS A 295 10.60 -12.24 1.15
C LYS A 295 9.64 -11.05 0.96
N ALA A 296 9.75 -10.02 1.80
CA ALA A 296 9.05 -8.75 1.59
C ALA A 296 9.77 -7.89 0.55
N ILE A 297 9.05 -6.93 -0.05
CA ILE A 297 9.59 -6.04 -1.09
C ILE A 297 9.56 -4.60 -0.62
N ARG A 298 10.65 -3.88 -0.89
CA ARG A 298 10.75 -2.43 -0.92
C ARG A 298 10.61 -1.94 -2.35
N ILE A 299 9.74 -0.99 -2.59
CA ILE A 299 9.60 -0.31 -3.87
C ILE A 299 10.24 1.06 -3.72
N LEU A 300 11.24 1.35 -4.55
CA LEU A 300 11.93 2.64 -4.52
C LEU A 300 11.12 3.70 -5.29
N PRO A 301 11.17 4.97 -4.83
CA PRO A 301 10.51 6.06 -5.55
C PRO A 301 11.15 6.26 -6.93
N SER A 302 10.31 6.46 -7.93
CA SER A 302 10.71 6.72 -9.31
C SER A 302 9.71 7.66 -9.98
N LYS A 303 9.87 7.92 -11.27
CA LYS A 303 8.91 8.65 -12.09
C LYS A 303 7.52 8.01 -12.11
N ASN A 304 7.44 6.69 -11.97
CA ASN A 304 6.19 5.93 -12.07
C ASN A 304 5.69 5.41 -10.72
N MET A 305 6.59 5.25 -9.74
CA MET A 305 6.29 4.60 -8.45
C MET A 305 6.54 5.55 -7.28
N GLU A 306 5.68 5.51 -6.27
CA GLU A 306 5.99 6.03 -4.94
C GLU A 306 6.88 5.02 -4.20
N GLY A 307 7.68 5.49 -3.24
CA GLY A 307 8.34 4.57 -2.31
C GLY A 307 7.29 3.81 -1.51
N PHE A 308 7.46 2.50 -1.37
CA PHE A 308 6.47 1.64 -0.74
C PHE A 308 7.12 0.40 -0.12
N PHE A 309 6.42 -0.24 0.80
CA PHE A 309 6.82 -1.51 1.40
C PHE A 309 5.63 -2.46 1.44
N VAL A 310 5.87 -3.73 1.10
CA VAL A 310 4.82 -4.76 1.11
C VAL A 310 5.38 -6.08 1.65
N SER A 311 4.65 -6.69 2.56
CA SER A 311 4.96 -8.03 3.08
C SER A 311 3.70 -8.88 3.12
N LYS A 312 3.88 -10.20 3.03
CA LYS A 312 2.81 -11.19 3.04
C LYS A 312 3.06 -12.20 4.16
N PHE A 313 2.15 -12.26 5.12
CA PHE A 313 2.16 -13.23 6.20
C PHE A 313 1.10 -14.30 5.99
N ILE A 314 1.38 -15.50 6.47
CA ILE A 314 0.40 -16.58 6.62
C ILE A 314 0.30 -16.88 8.13
N LYS A 315 -0.91 -16.83 8.68
CA LYS A 315 -1.18 -17.22 10.07
C LYS A 315 -1.05 -18.73 10.22
N GLY A 316 -0.29 -19.18 11.23
CA GLY A 316 -0.17 -20.61 11.54
C GLY A 316 -1.44 -21.19 12.13
N GLU A 317 -1.58 -22.51 12.07
CA GLU A 317 -2.61 -23.23 12.82
C GLU A 317 -2.28 -23.19 14.34
N TRP A 318 -3.30 -23.15 15.17
CA TRP A 318 -3.16 -23.42 16.60
C TRP A 318 -2.81 -24.90 16.78
N LYS A 319 -1.51 -25.23 16.70
CA LYS A 319 -1.07 -26.47 17.38
C LYS A 319 -1.13 -26.14 18.86
N ASN A 320 -1.80 -26.99 19.67
CA ASN A 320 -1.75 -26.92 21.12
C ASN A 320 -0.29 -26.71 21.57
N ILE A 321 0.08 -25.45 21.76
CA ILE A 321 1.34 -25.14 22.42
C ILE A 321 1.05 -25.45 23.89
N GLU A 322 1.50 -26.62 24.37
CA GLU A 322 1.64 -26.85 25.79
C GLU A 322 2.33 -25.63 26.38
N ILE A 323 1.59 -24.92 27.24
CA ILE A 323 2.11 -23.80 28.01
C ILE A 323 3.23 -24.37 28.88
N LYS A 324 4.45 -24.43 28.36
CA LYS A 324 5.64 -24.68 29.16
C LYS A 324 5.92 -23.41 29.95
N ASN A 325 5.34 -23.39 31.16
CA ASN A 325 5.83 -22.72 32.37
C ASN A 325 6.41 -21.30 32.20
N LEU A 326 5.52 -20.31 32.33
CA LEU A 326 5.89 -19.06 32.99
C LEU A 326 5.83 -19.33 34.53
N LYS A 327 6.98 -19.67 35.09
CA LYS A 327 7.27 -19.47 36.52
C LYS A 327 8.12 -18.20 36.63
#